data_32d9332f6d1fc4e9c4116d17d5bd902c
#
_entry.id   32d9332f6d1fc4e9c4116d17d5bd902c
#
_cell.length_a   1.000
_cell.length_b   1.000
_cell.length_c   1.000
_cell.angle_alpha   90.00
_cell.angle_beta   90.00
_cell.angle_gamma   90.00
#
_symmetry.space_group_name_H-M   'P 1'
#
loop_
_entity.id
_entity.type
_entity.pdbx_description
1 polymer ?
#
loop_
_entity_poly.entity_id
_entity_poly.type
_entity_poly.pdbx_seq_one_letter_code
_entity_poly.pdbx_strand_id
1 'polypeptide(L)'
;MIMNMIESSEVVKIFLDYEISNIKDEKKYTISPLDGITNNTVVVSVDNKKFVLRIPGKNPDVINRKSEKLNSIRAYEAGLTLPFILFDEITGIKISEYFDIYTYKQQDFNNKEMRMNAFYILNELHNSDLVLEENFSPLKVFHNIADASRPIEKDAIEVASNVIKKINEIGIKNVPCHQDLYHANFVIYENKTILIDWEYSSMG
;
A
#
# COMPACT_ATOMS: atom_id res chain seq x y z
N MET A 1 -2.28 -16.62 12.93
CA MET A 1 -1.69 -16.96 11.62
C MET A 1 -0.19 -16.85 11.80
N ILE A 2 0.56 -17.94 11.64
CA ILE A 2 2.02 -17.94 11.84
C ILE A 2 2.60 -17.18 10.66
N MET A 3 3.09 -15.96 10.88
CA MET A 3 3.93 -15.25 9.92
C MET A 3 5.13 -16.16 9.62
N ASN A 4 5.30 -16.61 8.36
CA ASN A 4 6.56 -17.20 7.98
C ASN A 4 7.63 -16.13 8.17
N MET A 5 8.51 -16.32 9.15
CA MET A 5 9.66 -15.43 9.32
C MET A 5 10.51 -15.52 8.05
N ILE A 6 10.76 -14.36 7.44
CA ILE A 6 11.70 -14.26 6.32
C ILE A 6 13.07 -14.71 6.83
N GLU A 7 13.69 -15.63 6.13
CA GLU A 7 15.03 -16.12 6.51
C GLU A 7 16.09 -15.05 6.25
N SER A 8 17.09 -14.96 7.13
CA SER A 8 18.18 -13.99 6.97
C SER A 8 18.92 -14.15 5.64
N SER A 9 19.07 -15.38 5.16
CA SER A 9 19.68 -15.70 3.87
C SER A 9 18.91 -15.09 2.70
N GLU A 10 17.57 -15.10 2.76
CA GLU A 10 16.72 -14.51 1.73
C GLU A 10 16.86 -12.98 1.71
N VAL A 11 16.87 -12.34 2.88
CA VAL A 11 17.08 -10.88 2.99
C VAL A 11 18.44 -10.48 2.44
N VAL A 12 19.50 -11.20 2.82
CA VAL A 12 20.86 -10.95 2.31
C VAL A 12 20.91 -11.08 0.80
N LYS A 13 20.30 -12.13 0.24
CA LYS A 13 20.22 -12.33 -1.20
C LYS A 13 19.53 -11.15 -1.89
N ILE A 14 18.36 -10.71 -1.41
CA ILE A 14 17.63 -9.56 -1.96
C ILE A 14 18.52 -8.31 -1.93
N PHE A 15 19.19 -8.03 -0.81
CA PHE A 15 20.02 -6.84 -0.66
C PHE A 15 21.24 -6.85 -1.59
N LEU A 16 21.79 -8.04 -1.88
CA LEU A 16 22.89 -8.20 -2.85
C LEU A 16 22.40 -8.08 -4.29
N ASP A 17 21.29 -8.76 -4.64
CA ASP A 17 20.75 -8.80 -6.00
C ASP A 17 20.31 -7.41 -6.48
N TYR A 18 19.79 -6.58 -5.57
CA TYR A 18 19.37 -5.19 -5.86
C TYR A 18 20.43 -4.14 -5.50
N GLU A 19 21.65 -4.53 -5.18
CA GLU A 19 22.79 -3.63 -4.89
C GLU A 19 22.51 -2.64 -3.72
N ILE A 20 21.63 -3.00 -2.78
CA ILE A 20 21.34 -2.19 -1.58
C ILE A 20 22.50 -2.27 -0.59
N SER A 21 23.16 -3.43 -0.51
CA SER A 21 24.33 -3.69 0.32
C SER A 21 25.24 -4.69 -0.38
N ASN A 22 26.54 -4.60 -0.13
CA ASN A 22 27.53 -5.59 -0.60
C ASN A 22 27.97 -6.57 0.51
N ILE A 23 27.34 -6.51 1.68
CA ILE A 23 27.66 -7.35 2.84
C ILE A 23 27.05 -8.74 2.65
N LYS A 24 27.91 -9.78 2.60
CA LYS A 24 27.52 -11.18 2.43
C LYS A 24 27.33 -11.92 3.75
N ASP A 25 27.87 -11.41 4.84
CA ASP A 25 27.78 -12.03 6.16
C ASP A 25 26.42 -11.76 6.78
N GLU A 26 25.58 -12.80 6.85
CA GLU A 26 24.23 -12.75 7.43
C GLU A 26 24.21 -12.24 8.88
N LYS A 27 25.28 -12.49 9.65
CA LYS A 27 25.40 -12.06 11.04
C LYS A 27 25.46 -10.54 11.20
N LYS A 28 25.73 -9.81 10.12
CA LYS A 28 25.74 -8.35 10.10
C LYS A 28 24.36 -7.73 9.83
N TYR A 29 23.37 -8.56 9.55
CA TYR A 29 21.99 -8.13 9.39
C TYR A 29 21.21 -8.36 10.68
N THR A 30 20.46 -7.36 11.09
CA THR A 30 19.43 -7.50 12.12
C THR A 30 18.09 -7.32 11.45
N ILE A 31 17.20 -8.32 11.60
CA ILE A 31 15.88 -8.33 10.95
C ILE A 31 14.84 -8.36 12.05
N SER A 32 13.92 -7.42 12.00
CA SER A 32 12.80 -7.32 12.94
C SER A 32 11.49 -7.24 12.16
N PRO A 33 10.48 -8.05 12.51
CA PRO A 33 9.18 -7.99 11.82
C PRO A 33 8.50 -6.65 12.06
N LEU A 34 7.81 -6.16 11.04
CA LEU A 34 6.80 -5.12 11.15
C LEU A 34 5.42 -5.76 10.98
N ASP A 35 4.46 -5.31 11.79
CA ASP A 35 3.08 -5.77 11.67
C ASP A 35 2.51 -5.36 10.30
N GLY A 36 1.99 -6.33 9.56
CA GLY A 36 1.34 -6.16 8.27
C GLY A 36 0.31 -7.26 8.03
N ILE A 37 -0.77 -6.97 7.30
CA ILE A 37 -1.86 -7.92 7.05
C ILE A 37 -1.64 -8.67 5.73
N THR A 38 -1.22 -7.98 4.69
CA THR A 38 -1.17 -8.49 3.31
C THR A 38 0.22 -8.85 2.83
N ASN A 39 1.24 -8.13 3.29
CA ASN A 39 2.62 -8.26 2.85
C ASN A 39 3.53 -8.69 4.02
N ASN A 40 4.61 -9.40 3.70
CA ASN A 40 5.67 -9.70 4.66
C ASN A 40 6.60 -8.49 4.73
N THR A 41 6.50 -7.71 5.81
CA THR A 41 7.29 -6.49 5.97
C THR A 41 8.24 -6.62 7.16
N VAL A 42 9.50 -6.26 6.96
CA VAL A 42 10.53 -6.31 8.00
C VAL A 42 11.38 -5.04 7.99
N VAL A 43 11.87 -4.68 9.17
CA VAL A 43 12.98 -3.72 9.31
C VAL A 43 14.28 -4.47 9.21
N VAL A 44 15.15 -4.03 8.33
CA VAL A 44 16.48 -4.58 8.11
C VAL A 44 17.51 -3.54 8.49
N SER A 45 18.39 -3.88 9.45
CA SER A 45 19.54 -3.04 9.83
C SER A 45 20.83 -3.69 9.34
N VAL A 46 21.61 -2.96 8.56
CA VAL A 46 22.90 -3.37 8.02
C VAL A 46 23.76 -2.13 7.78
N ASP A 47 25.05 -2.19 8.11
CA ASP A 47 26.03 -1.11 7.88
C ASP A 47 25.59 0.25 8.47
N ASN A 48 25.09 0.24 9.70
CA ASN A 48 24.56 1.41 10.43
C ASN A 48 23.37 2.12 9.74
N LYS A 49 22.76 1.49 8.74
CA LYS A 49 21.54 1.95 8.06
C LYS A 49 20.37 1.06 8.41
N LYS A 50 19.18 1.64 8.37
CA LYS A 50 17.92 0.91 8.55
C LYS A 50 17.05 1.05 7.33
N PHE A 51 16.45 -0.06 6.91
CA PHE A 51 15.59 -0.16 5.76
C PHE A 51 14.27 -0.84 6.15
N VAL A 52 13.23 -0.57 5.40
CA VAL A 52 11.99 -1.35 5.40
C VAL A 52 11.98 -2.17 4.12
N LEU A 53 11.96 -3.49 4.25
CA LEU A 53 11.80 -4.43 3.15
C LEU A 53 10.38 -5.00 3.18
N ARG A 54 9.64 -4.83 2.08
CA ARG A 54 8.35 -5.45 1.84
C ARG A 54 8.50 -6.52 0.75
N ILE A 55 8.11 -7.74 1.09
CA ILE A 55 7.99 -8.86 0.15
C ILE A 55 6.48 -9.17 0.00
N PRO A 56 5.95 -9.27 -1.23
CA PRO A 56 4.55 -9.59 -1.45
C PRO A 56 4.09 -10.88 -0.77
N GLY A 57 2.85 -10.87 -0.28
CA GLY A 57 2.21 -12.05 0.29
C GLY A 57 1.76 -13.07 -0.77
N LYS A 58 0.92 -14.02 -0.37
CA LYS A 58 0.56 -15.22 -1.17
C LYS A 58 -0.29 -15.00 -2.43
N ASN A 59 -0.85 -13.84 -2.68
CA ASN A 59 -1.70 -13.57 -3.85
C ASN A 59 -1.18 -12.36 -4.63
N PRO A 60 0.02 -12.43 -5.24
CA PRO A 60 0.64 -11.30 -5.93
C PRO A 60 -0.15 -10.85 -7.17
N ASP A 61 -0.95 -11.75 -7.79
CA ASP A 61 -1.63 -11.50 -9.07
C ASP A 61 -2.83 -10.57 -8.97
N VAL A 62 -3.32 -10.27 -7.75
CA VAL A 62 -4.46 -9.36 -7.53
C VAL A 62 -4.04 -7.90 -7.64
N ILE A 63 -2.77 -7.59 -7.39
CA ILE A 63 -2.23 -6.23 -7.36
C ILE A 63 -1.46 -5.94 -8.65
N ASN A 64 -1.83 -4.86 -9.33
CA ASN A 64 -1.04 -4.35 -10.44
C ASN A 64 0.18 -3.59 -9.91
N ARG A 65 1.32 -4.27 -9.81
CA ARG A 65 2.56 -3.73 -9.23
C ARG A 65 3.14 -2.55 -10.02
N LYS A 66 2.91 -2.50 -11.32
CA LYS A 66 3.29 -1.35 -12.14
C LYS A 66 2.47 -0.11 -11.77
N SER A 67 1.16 -0.26 -11.64
CA SER A 67 0.27 0.84 -11.20
C SER A 67 0.61 1.28 -9.79
N GLU A 68 0.82 0.36 -8.85
CA GLU A 68 1.24 0.68 -7.49
C GLU A 68 2.53 1.50 -7.45
N LYS A 69 3.56 1.10 -8.23
CA LYS A 69 4.84 1.81 -8.32
C LYS A 69 4.64 3.25 -8.82
N LEU A 70 3.95 3.41 -9.94
CA LEU A 70 3.73 4.73 -10.56
C LEU A 70 2.89 5.63 -9.66
N ASN A 71 1.82 5.08 -9.06
CA ASN A 71 0.98 5.82 -8.12
C ASN A 71 1.74 6.23 -6.86
N SER A 72 2.61 5.35 -6.33
CA SER A 72 3.48 5.68 -5.19
C SER A 72 4.46 6.80 -5.51
N ILE A 73 5.04 6.82 -6.74
CA ILE A 73 5.94 7.90 -7.18
C ILE A 73 5.16 9.22 -7.23
N ARG A 74 4.02 9.25 -7.90
CA ARG A 74 3.19 10.46 -8.03
C ARG A 74 2.71 10.98 -6.68
N ALA A 75 2.30 10.07 -5.78
CA ALA A 75 1.91 10.43 -4.42
C ALA A 75 3.08 11.03 -3.63
N TYR A 76 4.30 10.51 -3.79
CA TYR A 76 5.49 11.08 -3.18
C TYR A 76 5.81 12.48 -3.72
N GLU A 77 5.77 12.67 -5.03
CA GLU A 77 5.99 13.98 -5.67
C GLU A 77 4.96 15.02 -5.22
N ALA A 78 3.74 14.58 -4.88
CA ALA A 78 2.70 15.42 -4.30
C ALA A 78 2.82 15.60 -2.77
N GLY A 79 3.80 15.00 -2.10
CA GLY A 79 3.99 15.10 -0.65
C GLY A 79 2.95 14.35 0.18
N LEU A 80 2.32 13.32 -0.41
CA LEU A 80 1.25 12.54 0.21
C LEU A 80 1.72 11.21 0.82
N THR A 81 2.97 10.77 0.53
CA THR A 81 3.55 9.52 1.02
C THR A 81 5.07 9.63 1.20
N LEU A 82 5.69 8.58 1.72
CA LEU A 82 7.14 8.46 1.88
C LEU A 82 7.80 7.96 0.59
N PRO A 83 9.10 8.30 0.36
CA PRO A 83 9.87 7.78 -0.75
C PRO A 83 10.20 6.29 -0.58
N PHE A 84 10.63 5.67 -1.65
CA PHE A 84 11.25 4.35 -1.64
C PHE A 84 12.56 4.38 -2.44
N ILE A 85 13.48 3.47 -2.11
CA ILE A 85 14.77 3.30 -2.78
C ILE A 85 14.59 2.41 -4.01
N LEU A 86 13.86 1.31 -3.84
CA LEU A 86 13.61 0.30 -4.85
C LEU A 86 12.14 -0.12 -4.86
N PHE A 87 11.60 -0.27 -6.04
CA PHE A 87 10.34 -0.95 -6.28
C PHE A 87 10.46 -1.78 -7.55
N ASP A 88 10.56 -3.10 -7.41
CA ASP A 88 10.55 -4.03 -8.53
C ASP A 88 9.10 -4.38 -8.89
N GLU A 89 8.66 -3.97 -10.06
CA GLU A 89 7.28 -4.20 -10.54
C GLU A 89 7.02 -5.65 -10.97
N ILE A 90 8.06 -6.46 -11.16
CA ILE A 90 7.93 -7.88 -11.53
C ILE A 90 7.73 -8.73 -10.27
N THR A 91 8.61 -8.56 -9.28
CA THR A 91 8.57 -9.32 -8.03
C THR A 91 7.67 -8.69 -6.98
N GLY A 92 7.38 -7.39 -7.09
CA GLY A 92 6.66 -6.60 -6.09
C GLY A 92 7.50 -6.27 -4.84
N ILE A 93 8.78 -6.60 -4.85
CA ILE A 93 9.70 -6.24 -3.76
C ILE A 93 9.85 -4.72 -3.71
N LYS A 94 9.66 -4.16 -2.50
CA LYS A 94 9.84 -2.73 -2.23
C LYS A 94 10.80 -2.53 -1.07
N ILE A 95 11.77 -1.64 -1.24
CA ILE A 95 12.74 -1.25 -0.21
C ILE A 95 12.67 0.26 -0.03
N SER A 96 12.52 0.70 1.20
CA SER A 96 12.55 2.11 1.61
C SER A 96 13.62 2.32 2.68
N GLU A 97 14.04 3.57 2.90
CA GLU A 97 14.67 3.91 4.16
C GLU A 97 13.68 3.72 5.31
N TYR A 98 14.22 3.45 6.50
CA TYR A 98 13.41 3.43 7.71
C TYR A 98 13.20 4.86 8.21
N PHE A 99 11.96 5.27 8.31
CA PHE A 99 11.56 6.54 8.89
C PHE A 99 10.95 6.31 10.27
N ASP A 100 11.26 7.18 11.21
CA ASP A 100 10.58 7.20 12.51
C ASP A 100 9.21 7.86 12.34
N ILE A 101 8.19 7.01 12.23
CA ILE A 101 6.81 7.39 11.97
C ILE A 101 5.91 6.92 13.11
N TYR A 102 4.85 7.66 13.37
CA TYR A 102 3.77 7.17 14.20
C TYR A 102 2.65 6.61 13.30
N THR A 103 2.37 5.32 13.41
CA THR A 103 1.28 4.66 12.69
C THR A 103 -0.02 4.82 13.48
N TYR A 104 -1.09 5.29 12.84
CA TYR A 104 -2.39 5.45 13.48
C TYR A 104 -2.93 4.11 13.96
N LYS A 105 -3.57 4.15 15.13
CA LYS A 105 -4.35 3.05 15.70
C LYS A 105 -5.83 3.39 15.58
N GLN A 106 -6.68 2.38 15.59
CA GLN A 106 -8.14 2.57 15.52
C GLN A 106 -8.65 3.57 16.55
N GLN A 107 -8.11 3.54 17.77
CA GLN A 107 -8.51 4.44 18.85
C GLN A 107 -8.15 5.90 18.62
N ASP A 108 -7.16 6.20 17.76
CA ASP A 108 -6.71 7.56 17.48
C ASP A 108 -7.78 8.38 16.75
N PHE A 109 -8.68 7.71 16.05
CA PHE A 109 -9.84 8.36 15.44
C PHE A 109 -10.87 8.88 16.47
N ASN A 110 -10.76 8.53 17.75
CA ASN A 110 -11.51 9.16 18.83
C ASN A 110 -10.94 10.55 19.18
N ASN A 111 -9.65 10.81 18.90
CA ASN A 111 -9.05 12.12 19.05
C ASN A 111 -9.50 13.02 17.90
N LYS A 112 -10.05 14.20 18.22
CA LYS A 112 -10.59 15.13 17.23
C LYS A 112 -9.52 15.63 16.27
N GLU A 113 -8.33 15.98 16.77
CA GLU A 113 -7.24 16.50 15.97
C GLU A 113 -6.73 15.47 14.97
N MET A 114 -6.42 14.25 15.44
CA MET A 114 -5.95 13.16 14.58
C MET A 114 -6.98 12.80 13.51
N ARG A 115 -8.25 12.73 13.89
CA ARG A 115 -9.34 12.51 12.93
C ARG A 115 -9.43 13.62 11.89
N MET A 116 -9.28 14.87 12.29
CA MET A 116 -9.27 16.01 11.34
C MET A 116 -8.07 15.95 10.41
N ASN A 117 -6.89 15.58 10.91
CA ASN A 117 -5.69 15.44 10.08
C ASN A 117 -5.86 14.31 9.04
N ALA A 118 -6.52 13.20 9.41
CA ALA A 118 -6.88 12.14 8.47
C ALA A 118 -7.85 12.66 7.38
N PHE A 119 -8.84 13.48 7.72
CA PHE A 119 -9.72 14.09 6.71
C PHE A 119 -9.00 15.12 5.85
N TYR A 120 -8.07 15.88 6.39
CA TYR A 120 -7.31 16.86 5.63
C TYR A 120 -6.44 16.19 4.56
N ILE A 121 -5.74 15.11 4.88
CA ILE A 121 -4.92 14.41 3.87
C ILE A 121 -5.79 13.78 2.77
N LEU A 122 -6.99 13.25 3.11
CA LEU A 122 -7.91 12.74 2.10
C LEU A 122 -8.48 13.87 1.23
N ASN A 123 -8.81 15.01 1.82
CA ASN A 123 -9.26 16.17 1.08
C ASN A 123 -8.16 16.73 0.16
N GLU A 124 -6.90 16.74 0.62
CA GLU A 124 -5.73 17.13 -0.16
C GLU A 124 -5.58 16.18 -1.37
N LEU A 125 -5.67 14.86 -1.15
CA LEU A 125 -5.61 13.85 -2.22
C LEU A 125 -6.74 14.04 -3.24
N HIS A 126 -8.00 14.09 -2.79
CA HIS A 126 -9.17 14.14 -3.68
C HIS A 126 -9.28 15.45 -4.48
N ASN A 127 -8.66 16.53 -4.00
CA ASN A 127 -8.63 17.83 -4.70
C ASN A 127 -7.29 18.10 -5.41
N SER A 128 -6.37 17.15 -5.39
CA SER A 128 -5.12 17.28 -6.15
C SER A 128 -5.32 17.08 -7.65
N ASP A 129 -4.34 17.52 -8.43
CA ASP A 129 -4.29 17.28 -9.88
C ASP A 129 -3.64 15.92 -10.22
N LEU A 130 -3.50 15.02 -9.23
CA LEU A 130 -2.96 13.69 -9.45
C LEU A 130 -3.84 12.88 -10.41
N VAL A 131 -3.20 12.23 -11.36
CA VAL A 131 -3.84 11.24 -12.24
C VAL A 131 -3.22 9.89 -11.92
N LEU A 132 -3.99 9.00 -11.32
CA LEU A 132 -3.56 7.64 -10.99
C LEU A 132 -3.75 6.71 -12.20
N GLU A 133 -2.98 5.61 -12.24
CA GLU A 133 -2.87 4.74 -13.42
C GLU A 133 -4.15 4.00 -13.80
N GLU A 134 -5.00 3.69 -12.82
CA GLU A 134 -6.20 2.89 -13.07
C GLU A 134 -7.47 3.67 -12.68
N ASN A 135 -8.58 3.27 -13.29
CA ASN A 135 -9.91 3.69 -12.83
C ASN A 135 -10.50 2.57 -11.97
N PHE A 136 -11.06 2.95 -10.82
CA PHE A 136 -11.76 2.03 -9.96
C PHE A 136 -12.98 1.45 -10.68
N SER A 137 -13.05 0.13 -10.72
CA SER A 137 -14.20 -0.59 -11.27
C SER A 137 -14.75 -1.54 -10.22
N PRO A 138 -15.82 -1.14 -9.51
CA PRO A 138 -16.46 -1.99 -8.52
C PRO A 138 -16.87 -3.35 -9.08
N LEU A 139 -17.33 -3.41 -10.34
CA LEU A 139 -17.66 -4.68 -10.99
C LEU A 139 -16.45 -5.58 -11.18
N LYS A 140 -15.30 -5.03 -11.61
CA LYS A 140 -14.07 -5.81 -11.78
C LYS A 140 -13.61 -6.39 -10.43
N VAL A 141 -13.63 -5.57 -9.37
CA VAL A 141 -13.29 -6.01 -8.01
C VAL A 141 -14.25 -7.11 -7.55
N PHE A 142 -15.55 -6.92 -7.76
CA PHE A 142 -16.58 -7.89 -7.40
C PHE A 142 -16.39 -9.22 -8.13
N HIS A 143 -16.13 -9.22 -9.44
CA HIS A 143 -15.86 -10.43 -10.20
C HIS A 143 -14.57 -11.13 -9.74
N ASN A 144 -13.49 -10.40 -9.50
CA ASN A 144 -12.23 -10.98 -9.01
C ASN A 144 -12.41 -11.68 -7.65
N ILE A 145 -13.21 -11.11 -6.75
CA ILE A 145 -13.53 -11.72 -5.44
C ILE A 145 -14.43 -12.95 -5.64
N ALA A 146 -15.39 -12.89 -6.57
CA ALA A 146 -16.31 -13.97 -6.88
C ALA A 146 -15.58 -15.21 -7.42
N ASP A 147 -14.70 -14.99 -8.38
CA ASP A 147 -13.93 -16.06 -9.01
C ASP A 147 -12.95 -16.74 -8.03
N ALA A 148 -12.48 -15.99 -7.03
CA ALA A 148 -11.50 -16.47 -6.05
C ALA A 148 -12.09 -17.30 -4.90
N SER A 149 -13.38 -17.15 -4.55
CA SER A 149 -13.87 -17.68 -3.28
C SER A 149 -15.19 -18.48 -3.31
N ARG A 150 -16.16 -18.13 -4.11
CA ARG A 150 -17.43 -18.90 -4.28
C ARG A 150 -18.22 -18.37 -5.49
N PRO A 151 -19.02 -19.21 -6.18
CA PRO A 151 -19.93 -18.70 -7.19
C PRO A 151 -20.90 -17.70 -6.55
N ILE A 152 -20.87 -16.46 -7.04
CA ILE A 152 -21.83 -15.44 -6.62
C ILE A 152 -23.16 -15.72 -7.31
N GLU A 153 -24.25 -15.59 -6.56
CA GLU A 153 -25.59 -15.72 -7.12
C GLU A 153 -25.84 -14.66 -8.21
N LYS A 154 -26.47 -15.06 -9.31
CA LYS A 154 -26.73 -14.19 -10.46
C LYS A 154 -27.46 -12.90 -10.07
N ASP A 155 -28.37 -13.01 -9.11
CA ASP A 155 -29.17 -11.89 -8.61
C ASP A 155 -28.28 -10.82 -7.94
N ALA A 156 -27.23 -11.23 -7.22
CA ALA A 156 -26.28 -10.30 -6.60
C ALA A 156 -25.46 -9.54 -7.65
N ILE A 157 -25.09 -10.21 -8.75
CA ILE A 157 -24.39 -9.58 -9.88
C ILE A 157 -25.29 -8.55 -10.56
N GLU A 158 -26.56 -8.89 -10.77
CA GLU A 158 -27.52 -7.99 -11.39
C GLU A 158 -27.76 -6.74 -10.53
N VAL A 159 -27.95 -6.91 -9.22
CA VAL A 159 -28.11 -5.81 -8.27
C VAL A 159 -26.87 -4.90 -8.28
N ALA A 160 -25.66 -5.47 -8.18
CA ALA A 160 -24.43 -4.71 -8.21
C ALA A 160 -24.28 -3.92 -9.53
N SER A 161 -24.58 -4.56 -10.68
CA SER A 161 -24.51 -3.92 -11.98
C SER A 161 -25.50 -2.76 -12.11
N ASN A 162 -26.73 -2.91 -11.60
CA ASN A 162 -27.73 -1.86 -11.59
C ASN A 162 -27.35 -0.67 -10.70
N VAL A 163 -26.76 -0.94 -9.53
CA VAL A 163 -26.26 0.11 -8.62
C VAL A 163 -25.16 0.91 -9.31
N ILE A 164 -24.16 0.23 -9.90
CA ILE A 164 -23.04 0.88 -10.58
C ILE A 164 -23.53 1.72 -11.77
N LYS A 165 -24.47 1.20 -12.55
CA LYS A 165 -25.08 1.97 -13.65
C LYS A 165 -25.70 3.27 -13.13
N LYS A 166 -26.46 3.22 -12.03
CA LYS A 166 -27.05 4.42 -11.41
C LYS A 166 -25.99 5.40 -10.90
N ILE A 167 -24.92 4.91 -10.30
CA ILE A 167 -23.79 5.75 -9.86
C ILE A 167 -23.17 6.50 -11.04
N ASN A 168 -22.94 5.81 -12.17
CA ASN A 168 -22.40 6.41 -13.38
C ASN A 168 -23.36 7.46 -14.01
N GLU A 169 -24.67 7.23 -13.91
CA GLU A 169 -25.69 8.18 -14.40
C GLU A 169 -25.73 9.49 -13.57
N ILE A 170 -25.33 9.46 -12.29
CA ILE A 170 -25.25 10.65 -11.42
C ILE A 170 -24.13 11.58 -11.84
N GLY A 171 -23.15 11.11 -12.60
CA GLY A 171 -22.03 11.93 -13.11
C GLY A 171 -21.04 12.36 -12.02
N ILE A 172 -20.65 11.44 -11.14
CA ILE A 172 -19.68 11.69 -10.08
C ILE A 172 -18.33 12.06 -10.71
N LYS A 173 -17.71 13.11 -10.18
CA LYS A 173 -16.36 13.48 -10.59
C LYS A 173 -15.36 12.41 -10.18
N ASN A 174 -14.60 11.89 -11.12
CA ASN A 174 -13.51 10.97 -10.89
C ASN A 174 -12.35 11.72 -10.23
N VAL A 175 -11.89 11.28 -9.07
CA VAL A 175 -10.80 11.88 -8.29
C VAL A 175 -9.77 10.83 -7.90
N PRO A 176 -8.50 11.21 -7.62
CA PRO A 176 -7.53 10.25 -7.12
C PRO A 176 -7.95 9.74 -5.74
N CYS A 177 -8.02 8.42 -5.58
CA CYS A 177 -8.43 7.74 -4.37
C CYS A 177 -7.40 6.71 -3.91
N HIS A 178 -7.17 6.61 -2.60
CA HIS A 178 -6.26 5.63 -2.02
C HIS A 178 -6.83 4.21 -2.06
N GLN A 179 -8.15 4.05 -1.92
CA GLN A 179 -8.92 2.81 -1.97
C GLN A 179 -8.68 1.81 -0.82
N ASP A 180 -7.75 2.08 0.10
CA ASP A 180 -7.50 1.27 1.29
C ASP A 180 -7.31 2.15 2.54
N LEU A 181 -8.41 2.73 3.02
CA LEU A 181 -8.40 3.67 4.15
C LEU A 181 -8.44 2.94 5.50
N TYR A 182 -7.57 1.96 5.67
CA TYR A 182 -7.36 1.31 6.97
C TYR A 182 -6.53 2.23 7.89
N HIS A 183 -6.80 2.21 9.20
CA HIS A 183 -6.14 3.14 10.12
C HIS A 183 -4.59 3.08 10.04
N ALA A 184 -4.02 1.89 9.86
CA ALA A 184 -2.58 1.71 9.79
C ALA A 184 -1.94 2.28 8.52
N ASN A 185 -2.74 2.68 7.52
CA ASN A 185 -2.26 3.35 6.32
C ASN A 185 -2.15 4.88 6.49
N PHE A 186 -2.61 5.42 7.64
CA PHE A 186 -2.35 6.80 8.04
C PHE A 186 -1.13 6.82 8.97
N VAL A 187 -0.14 7.61 8.63
CA VAL A 187 1.06 7.77 9.45
C VAL A 187 1.39 9.24 9.66
N ILE A 188 2.02 9.56 10.81
CA ILE A 188 2.57 10.89 11.06
C ILE A 188 4.07 10.82 10.80
N TYR A 189 4.52 11.65 9.88
CA TYR A 189 5.93 11.89 9.58
C TYR A 189 6.19 13.40 9.58
N GLU A 190 7.21 13.87 10.30
CA GLU A 190 7.56 15.30 10.43
C GLU A 190 6.35 16.19 10.76
N ASN A 191 5.51 15.76 11.70
CA ASN A 191 4.27 16.42 12.12
C ASN A 191 3.17 16.55 11.03
N LYS A 192 3.31 15.90 9.88
CA LYS A 192 2.28 15.82 8.85
C LYS A 192 1.69 14.42 8.80
N THR A 193 0.37 14.31 8.70
CA THR A 193 -0.29 13.05 8.36
C THR A 193 -0.15 12.79 6.87
N ILE A 194 0.31 11.59 6.51
CA ILE A 194 0.46 11.11 5.14
C ILE A 194 -0.11 9.70 5.01
N LEU A 195 -0.23 9.19 3.78
CA LEU A 195 -0.75 7.87 3.47
C LEU A 195 0.35 6.95 2.99
N ILE A 196 0.30 5.68 3.41
CA ILE A 196 1.19 4.63 2.94
C ILE A 196 0.38 3.48 2.34
N ASP A 197 1.04 2.58 1.60
CA ASP A 197 0.44 1.39 0.98
C ASP A 197 -0.58 1.70 -0.13
N TRP A 198 -0.09 2.16 -1.26
CA TRP A 198 -0.86 2.62 -2.42
C TRP A 198 -1.24 1.48 -3.39
N GLU A 199 -1.24 0.23 -2.94
CA GLU A 199 -1.40 -0.95 -3.80
C GLU A 199 -2.79 -1.07 -4.46
N TYR A 200 -3.81 -0.41 -3.89
CA TYR A 200 -5.18 -0.36 -4.44
C TYR A 200 -5.56 0.98 -5.04
N SER A 201 -4.68 1.97 -5.00
CA SER A 201 -4.97 3.34 -5.40
C SER A 201 -5.36 3.44 -6.88
N SER A 202 -6.35 4.27 -7.16
CA SER A 202 -6.89 4.47 -8.51
C SER A 202 -7.72 5.74 -8.59
N MET A 203 -8.09 6.15 -9.80
CA MET A 203 -9.13 7.16 -10.02
C MET A 203 -10.50 6.55 -9.67
N GLY A 204 -11.32 7.22 -8.82
CA GLY A 204 -12.62 6.72 -8.38
C GLY A 204 -13.61 7.81 -7.95
#